data_98abe5f029ed53426c7712191555e17c
#
_entry.id   98abe5f029ed53426c7712191555e17c
#
_cell.length_a   1.000
_cell.length_b   1.000
_cell.length_c   1.000
_cell.angle_alpha   90.00
_cell.angle_beta   90.00
_cell.angle_gamma   90.00
#
_symmetry.space_group_name_H-M   'P 1'
#
loop_
_entity.id
_entity.type
_entity.pdbx_description
1 polymer ?
#
loop_
_entity_poly.entity_id
_entity_poly.type
_entity_poly.pdbx_seq_one_letter_code
_entity_poly.pdbx_strand_id
1 'polypeptide(L)'
;MLKSSTIQLLRFQFSFFLMPVFWLSLSQVNNIDSTSTILVFFILHLLVYPASNGYNSYMDRDTGSIGGIKNPKQPTRQLYLVTVFMDLAALACSLYISSWFFLGILAFITASRAYSYRGIRLKKYPVTGYLTVIIFQGGLIFFLVMHGCSVSRTMDIPLLGVLAASLLI
;
A
#
# COMPACT_ATOMS: atom_id res chain seq x y z
N MET A 1 17.15 16.00 9.45
CA MET A 1 15.83 15.85 10.13
C MET A 1 14.70 15.84 9.10
N LEU A 2 13.67 15.03 9.33
CA LEU A 2 12.45 15.05 8.51
C LEU A 2 11.64 16.32 8.80
N LYS A 3 11.16 16.98 7.74
CA LYS A 3 10.28 18.15 7.87
C LYS A 3 8.91 17.71 8.41
N SER A 4 8.28 18.54 9.23
CA SER A 4 6.93 18.28 9.75
C SER A 4 5.89 18.10 8.62
N SER A 5 6.06 18.77 7.46
CA SER A 5 5.22 18.55 6.28
C SER A 5 5.37 17.14 5.71
N THR A 6 6.59 16.58 5.70
CA THR A 6 6.85 15.21 5.23
C THR A 6 6.14 14.20 6.11
N ILE A 7 6.28 14.30 7.44
CA ILE A 7 5.64 13.38 8.39
C ILE A 7 4.11 13.47 8.27
N GLN A 8 3.56 14.68 8.20
CA GLN A 8 2.11 14.88 8.05
C GLN A 8 1.56 14.25 6.78
N LEU A 9 2.25 14.44 5.64
CA LEU A 9 1.76 14.03 4.33
C LEU A 9 2.01 12.55 4.01
N LEU A 10 2.84 11.83 4.76
CA LEU A 10 2.92 10.38 4.73
C LEU A 10 1.65 9.73 5.27
N ARG A 11 0.86 10.44 6.09
CA ARG A 11 -0.45 10.01 6.58
C ARG A 11 -0.46 8.58 7.11
N PHE A 12 0.45 8.26 8.04
CA PHE A 12 0.56 6.92 8.63
C PHE A 12 -0.78 6.40 9.18
N GLN A 13 -1.62 7.29 9.74
CA GLN A 13 -2.94 6.92 10.23
C GLN A 13 -3.86 6.34 9.15
N PHE A 14 -3.63 6.65 7.87
CA PHE A 14 -4.41 6.10 6.78
C PHE A 14 -4.16 4.61 6.52
N SER A 15 -3.02 4.08 6.97
CA SER A 15 -2.75 2.66 6.87
C SER A 15 -3.70 1.82 7.74
N PHE A 16 -4.30 2.41 8.80
CA PHE A 16 -5.31 1.74 9.62
C PHE A 16 -6.58 1.40 8.85
N PHE A 17 -6.97 2.21 7.87
CA PHE A 17 -8.14 1.94 7.04
C PHE A 17 -7.96 0.72 6.13
N LEU A 18 -6.73 0.30 5.87
CA LEU A 18 -6.40 -0.90 5.11
C LEU A 18 -6.16 -2.15 5.98
N MET A 19 -6.17 -2.00 7.31
CA MET A 19 -6.07 -3.12 8.24
C MET A 19 -7.18 -4.17 8.10
N PRO A 20 -8.46 -3.83 7.79
CA PRO A 20 -9.48 -4.84 7.58
C PRO A 20 -9.11 -5.85 6.50
N VAL A 21 -8.50 -5.41 5.39
CA VAL A 21 -8.02 -6.32 4.33
C VAL A 21 -6.91 -7.22 4.86
N PHE A 22 -5.94 -6.67 5.61
CA PHE A 22 -4.86 -7.45 6.22
C PHE A 22 -5.39 -8.54 7.15
N TRP A 23 -6.28 -8.18 8.08
CA TRP A 23 -6.83 -9.12 9.05
C TRP A 23 -7.73 -10.16 8.40
N LEU A 24 -8.58 -9.77 7.44
CA LEU A 24 -9.37 -10.72 6.67
C LEU A 24 -8.47 -11.74 5.96
N SER A 25 -7.40 -11.27 5.31
CA SER A 25 -6.46 -12.14 4.60
C SER A 25 -5.73 -13.08 5.56
N LEU A 26 -5.24 -12.55 6.69
CA LEU A 26 -4.53 -13.33 7.70
C LEU A 26 -5.44 -14.40 8.32
N SER A 27 -6.73 -14.11 8.50
CA SER A 27 -7.70 -15.10 9.04
C SER A 27 -7.92 -16.32 8.12
N GLN A 28 -7.52 -16.23 6.86
CA GLN A 28 -7.61 -17.33 5.88
C GLN A 28 -6.32 -18.16 5.79
N VAL A 29 -5.28 -17.79 6.54
CA VAL A 29 -4.00 -18.50 6.54
C VAL A 29 -4.04 -19.66 7.52
N ASN A 30 -3.92 -20.91 7.04
CA ASN A 30 -3.98 -22.11 7.89
C ASN A 30 -2.76 -22.24 8.81
N ASN A 31 -1.54 -22.00 8.29
CA ASN A 31 -0.28 -22.09 9.02
C ASN A 31 0.46 -20.77 8.94
N ILE A 32 0.36 -19.96 10.00
CA ILE A 32 0.93 -18.61 10.07
C ILE A 32 2.41 -18.69 10.45
N ASP A 33 3.27 -18.06 9.63
CA ASP A 33 4.63 -17.71 9.98
C ASP A 33 4.63 -16.35 10.68
N SER A 34 4.81 -16.33 11.99
CA SER A 34 4.74 -15.12 12.80
C SER A 34 5.82 -14.10 12.42
N THR A 35 7.04 -14.54 12.09
CA THR A 35 8.13 -13.66 11.70
C THR A 35 7.82 -12.96 10.37
N SER A 36 7.40 -13.72 9.37
CA SER A 36 6.99 -13.18 8.08
C SER A 36 5.75 -12.29 8.21
N THR A 37 4.81 -12.63 9.10
CA THR A 37 3.61 -11.82 9.34
C THR A 37 3.96 -10.43 9.87
N ILE A 38 4.89 -10.34 10.84
CA ILE A 38 5.38 -9.06 11.34
C ILE A 38 6.07 -8.26 10.23
N LEU A 39 6.90 -8.95 9.42
CA LEU A 39 7.61 -8.29 8.31
C LEU A 39 6.64 -7.82 7.22
N VAL A 40 5.65 -8.63 6.84
CA VAL A 40 4.59 -8.26 5.88
C VAL A 40 3.79 -7.05 6.39
N PHE A 41 3.40 -7.06 7.67
CA PHE A 41 2.74 -5.92 8.30
C PHE A 41 3.59 -4.66 8.22
N PHE A 42 4.87 -4.75 8.59
CA PHE A 42 5.83 -3.64 8.52
C PHE A 42 5.94 -3.10 7.10
N ILE A 43 6.15 -3.97 6.10
CA ILE A 43 6.29 -3.58 4.69
C ILE A 43 5.04 -2.83 4.23
N LEU A 44 3.84 -3.35 4.49
CA LEU A 44 2.60 -2.75 4.01
C LEU A 44 2.26 -1.46 4.75
N HIS A 45 2.20 -1.52 6.10
CA HIS A 45 1.63 -0.43 6.89
C HIS A 45 2.63 0.69 7.23
N LEU A 46 3.93 0.41 7.26
CA LEU A 46 4.95 1.41 7.60
C LEU A 46 5.78 1.87 6.39
N LEU A 47 5.80 1.12 5.28
CA LEU A 47 6.54 1.52 4.09
C LEU A 47 5.61 1.82 2.91
N VAL A 48 4.88 0.82 2.40
CA VAL A 48 4.14 0.90 1.13
C VAL A 48 2.98 1.89 1.18
N TYR A 49 2.09 1.79 2.17
CA TYR A 49 0.92 2.68 2.26
C TYR A 49 1.30 4.12 2.55
N PRO A 50 2.20 4.43 3.51
CA PRO A 50 2.62 5.81 3.72
C PRO A 50 3.37 6.39 2.52
N ALA A 51 4.20 5.60 1.82
CA ALA A 51 4.87 6.04 0.60
C ALA A 51 3.86 6.37 -0.50
N SER A 52 2.84 5.54 -0.70
CA SER A 52 1.73 5.77 -1.64
C SER A 52 0.99 7.08 -1.31
N ASN A 53 0.61 7.27 -0.04
CA ASN A 53 -0.06 8.48 0.43
C ASN A 53 0.79 9.73 0.25
N GLY A 54 2.07 9.65 0.61
CA GLY A 54 3.03 10.74 0.47
C GLY A 54 3.25 11.13 -0.99
N TYR A 55 3.39 10.16 -1.88
CA TYR A 55 3.53 10.41 -3.31
C TYR A 55 2.27 11.05 -3.91
N ASN A 56 1.09 10.54 -3.53
CA ASN A 56 -0.18 11.13 -3.94
C ASN A 56 -0.25 12.60 -3.52
N SER A 57 0.05 12.91 -2.26
CA SER A 57 0.08 14.29 -1.75
C SER A 57 1.12 15.16 -2.46
N TYR A 58 2.29 14.60 -2.84
CA TYR A 58 3.32 15.32 -3.60
C TYR A 58 2.86 15.69 -5.01
N MET A 59 2.12 14.81 -5.67
CA MET A 59 1.60 15.03 -7.02
C MET A 59 0.42 16.01 -7.04
N ASP A 60 -0.49 15.92 -6.05
CA ASP A 60 -1.72 16.72 -6.03
C ASP A 60 -1.49 18.14 -5.54
N ARG A 61 -0.64 18.34 -4.54
CA ARG A 61 -0.39 19.64 -3.89
C ARG A 61 -1.67 20.30 -3.40
N ASP A 62 -2.53 19.50 -2.80
CA ASP A 62 -3.83 19.98 -2.33
C ASP A 62 -3.66 21.13 -1.32
N THR A 63 -4.52 22.14 -1.45
CA THR A 63 -4.64 23.27 -0.53
C THR A 63 -5.84 23.13 0.40
N GLY A 64 -6.81 22.31 0.01
CA GLY A 64 -7.99 21.97 0.81
C GLY A 64 -7.76 20.76 1.72
N SER A 65 -8.75 20.44 2.56
CA SER A 65 -8.71 19.27 3.45
C SER A 65 -8.47 17.98 2.68
N ILE A 66 -7.53 17.16 3.15
CA ILE A 66 -7.22 15.84 2.59
C ILE A 66 -7.19 14.79 3.69
N GLY A 67 -7.94 13.72 3.51
CA GLY A 67 -7.84 12.53 4.32
C GLY A 67 -7.64 12.77 5.81
N GLY A 68 -8.58 13.46 6.47
CA GLY A 68 -8.52 13.77 7.90
C GLY A 68 -7.57 14.92 8.30
N ILE A 69 -6.82 15.49 7.35
CA ILE A 69 -5.96 16.66 7.59
C ILE A 69 -6.71 17.92 7.12
N LYS A 70 -7.15 18.76 8.07
CA LYS A 70 -7.90 19.99 7.75
C LYS A 70 -7.05 21.01 6.99
N ASN A 71 -5.79 21.19 7.40
CA ASN A 71 -4.86 22.17 6.82
C ASN A 71 -3.58 21.43 6.39
N PRO A 72 -3.53 20.85 5.19
CA PRO A 72 -2.34 20.15 4.72
C PRO A 72 -1.20 21.13 4.45
N LYS A 73 -0.02 20.77 4.94
CA LYS A 73 1.21 21.51 4.62
C LYS A 73 1.62 21.24 3.19
N GLN A 74 2.22 22.23 2.53
CA GLN A 74 2.70 22.05 1.17
C GLN A 74 3.80 20.99 1.08
N PRO A 75 3.72 20.08 0.10
CA PRO A 75 4.71 19.04 -0.10
C PRO A 75 6.05 19.63 -0.57
N THR A 76 7.14 19.05 -0.08
CA THR A 76 8.50 19.44 -0.45
C THR A 76 9.19 18.30 -1.22
N ARG A 77 10.33 18.60 -1.88
CA ARG A 77 11.15 17.57 -2.53
C ARG A 77 11.59 16.46 -1.55
N GLN A 78 11.75 16.80 -0.26
CA GLN A 78 12.05 15.79 0.76
C GLN A 78 10.97 14.70 0.84
N LEU A 79 9.68 15.07 0.76
CA LEU A 79 8.59 14.09 0.75
C LEU A 79 8.75 13.10 -0.40
N TYR A 80 9.00 13.59 -1.62
CA TYR A 80 9.22 12.72 -2.77
C TYR A 80 10.39 11.74 -2.55
N LEU A 81 11.55 12.26 -2.09
CA LEU A 81 12.73 11.42 -1.84
C LEU A 81 12.46 10.36 -0.76
N VAL A 82 11.73 10.74 0.30
CA VAL A 82 11.33 9.79 1.36
C VAL A 82 10.42 8.70 0.82
N THR A 83 9.44 9.02 -0.03
CA THR A 83 8.56 8.00 -0.61
C THR A 83 9.34 7.04 -1.53
N VAL A 84 10.30 7.53 -2.31
CA VAL A 84 11.17 6.67 -3.13
C VAL A 84 12.05 5.77 -2.25
N PHE A 85 12.63 6.31 -1.18
CA PHE A 85 13.42 5.53 -0.24
C PHE A 85 12.58 4.43 0.42
N MET A 86 11.34 4.76 0.84
CA MET A 86 10.42 3.78 1.44
C MET A 86 10.01 2.69 0.45
N ASP A 87 9.78 3.02 -0.83
CA ASP A 87 9.50 2.03 -1.87
C ASP A 87 10.69 1.09 -2.07
N LEU A 88 11.91 1.61 -2.15
CA LEU A 88 13.11 0.79 -2.30
C LEU A 88 13.35 -0.10 -1.07
N ALA A 89 13.12 0.41 0.13
CA ALA A 89 13.19 -0.37 1.36
C ALA A 89 12.14 -1.48 1.38
N ALA A 90 10.89 -1.18 0.97
CA ALA A 90 9.83 -2.18 0.87
C ALA A 90 10.19 -3.30 -0.12
N LEU A 91 10.73 -2.95 -1.29
CA LEU A 91 11.20 -3.92 -2.29
C LEU A 91 12.35 -4.77 -1.75
N ALA A 92 13.33 -4.17 -1.09
CA ALA A 92 14.44 -4.91 -0.48
C ALA A 92 13.96 -5.88 0.61
N CYS A 93 13.08 -5.41 1.51
CA CYS A 93 12.50 -6.26 2.55
C CYS A 93 11.61 -7.37 1.97
N SER A 94 10.91 -7.13 0.86
CA SER A 94 10.02 -8.12 0.25
C SER A 94 10.75 -9.33 -0.31
N LEU A 95 12.01 -9.20 -0.69
CA LEU A 95 12.85 -10.32 -1.14
C LEU A 95 13.08 -11.38 -0.05
N TYR A 96 13.04 -11.00 1.24
CA TYR A 96 13.13 -11.95 2.36
C TYR A 96 11.88 -12.84 2.47
N ILE A 97 10.73 -12.39 1.94
CA ILE A 97 9.50 -13.17 1.95
C ILE A 97 9.50 -14.17 0.80
N SER A 98 9.49 -13.68 -0.44
CA SER A 98 9.61 -14.49 -1.66
C SER A 98 9.70 -13.59 -2.91
N SER A 99 10.10 -14.20 -4.04
CA SER A 99 10.09 -13.50 -5.34
C SER A 99 8.68 -13.09 -5.77
N TRP A 100 7.65 -13.88 -5.47
CA TRP A 100 6.26 -13.56 -5.77
C TRP A 100 5.76 -12.38 -4.94
N PHE A 101 6.13 -12.32 -3.66
CA PHE A 101 5.81 -11.19 -2.80
C PHE A 101 6.50 -9.91 -3.31
N PHE A 102 7.77 -10.00 -3.70
CA PHE A 102 8.51 -8.89 -4.32
C PHE A 102 7.80 -8.38 -5.58
N LEU A 103 7.44 -9.28 -6.52
CA LEU A 103 6.74 -8.89 -7.75
C LEU A 103 5.39 -8.23 -7.46
N GLY A 104 4.66 -8.71 -6.47
CA GLY A 104 3.39 -8.12 -6.05
C GLY A 104 3.56 -6.73 -5.44
N ILE A 105 4.58 -6.52 -4.59
CA ILE A 105 4.90 -5.19 -4.05
C ILE A 105 5.33 -4.23 -5.18
N LEU A 106 6.14 -4.72 -6.13
CA LEU A 106 6.53 -3.92 -7.30
C LEU A 106 5.32 -3.52 -8.14
N ALA A 107 4.39 -4.45 -8.38
CA ALA A 107 3.14 -4.17 -9.10
C ALA A 107 2.28 -3.15 -8.35
N PHE A 108 2.15 -3.27 -7.01
CA PHE A 108 1.42 -2.31 -6.19
C PHE A 108 2.03 -0.91 -6.28
N ILE A 109 3.35 -0.79 -6.09
CA ILE A 109 4.06 0.50 -6.17
C ILE A 109 3.84 1.12 -7.56
N THR A 110 4.01 0.34 -8.63
CA THR A 110 3.83 0.83 -10.00
C THR A 110 2.41 1.33 -10.24
N ALA A 111 1.39 0.58 -9.83
CA ALA A 111 -0.01 0.99 -9.93
C ALA A 111 -0.31 2.26 -9.11
N SER A 112 0.19 2.34 -7.88
CA SER A 112 0.07 3.51 -7.01
C SER A 112 0.72 4.76 -7.62
N ARG A 113 1.89 4.59 -8.25
CA ARG A 113 2.57 5.67 -8.96
C ARG A 113 1.76 6.12 -10.19
N ALA A 114 1.29 5.18 -11.02
CA ALA A 114 0.45 5.47 -12.18
C ALA A 114 -0.89 6.14 -11.78
N TYR A 115 -1.46 5.73 -10.65
CA TYR A 115 -2.69 6.31 -10.09
C TYR A 115 -2.57 7.81 -9.87
N SER A 116 -1.42 8.28 -9.36
CA SER A 116 -1.21 9.67 -8.96
C SER A 116 -0.33 10.49 -9.90
N TYR A 117 0.51 9.85 -10.71
CA TYR A 117 1.46 10.53 -11.60
C TYR A 117 0.73 11.41 -12.62
N ARG A 118 1.12 12.67 -12.72
CA ARG A 118 0.43 13.70 -13.52
C ARG A 118 0.31 13.35 -15.00
N GLY A 119 1.27 12.60 -15.57
CA GLY A 119 1.27 12.19 -16.99
C GLY A 119 0.27 11.07 -17.30
N ILE A 120 -0.07 10.21 -16.33
CA ILE A 120 -1.00 9.06 -16.46
C ILE A 120 -2.29 9.37 -15.72
N ARG A 121 -2.19 9.60 -14.41
CA ARG A 121 -3.25 10.02 -13.47
C ARG A 121 -4.51 9.18 -13.57
N LEU A 122 -4.41 7.85 -13.35
CA LEU A 122 -5.54 6.91 -13.46
C LEU A 122 -6.77 7.35 -12.66
N LYS A 123 -6.57 8.00 -11.51
CA LYS A 123 -7.64 8.56 -10.67
C LYS A 123 -8.49 9.64 -11.34
N LYS A 124 -8.03 10.23 -12.47
CA LYS A 124 -8.82 11.17 -13.26
C LYS A 124 -10.02 10.50 -13.91
N TYR A 125 -9.91 9.21 -14.16
CA TYR A 125 -10.95 8.41 -14.80
C TYR A 125 -11.67 7.57 -13.74
N PRO A 126 -12.95 7.85 -13.43
CA PRO A 126 -13.66 7.23 -12.30
C PRO A 126 -13.60 5.70 -12.31
N VAL A 127 -13.90 5.07 -13.44
CA VAL A 127 -13.91 3.60 -13.56
C VAL A 127 -12.50 3.03 -13.38
N THR A 128 -11.50 3.56 -14.09
CA THR A 128 -10.11 3.07 -14.00
C THR A 128 -9.53 3.31 -12.62
N GLY A 129 -9.80 4.48 -12.02
CA GLY A 129 -9.37 4.80 -10.67
C GLY A 129 -9.96 3.83 -9.65
N TYR A 130 -11.26 3.58 -9.72
CA TYR A 130 -11.96 2.64 -8.85
C TYR A 130 -11.43 1.20 -9.01
N LEU A 131 -11.31 0.72 -10.25
CA LEU A 131 -10.76 -0.62 -10.52
C LEU A 131 -9.32 -0.76 -10.03
N THR A 132 -8.48 0.28 -10.19
CA THR A 132 -7.11 0.25 -9.67
C THR A 132 -7.10 0.05 -8.14
N VAL A 133 -7.97 0.76 -7.43
CA VAL A 133 -8.06 0.66 -5.96
C VAL A 133 -8.53 -0.75 -5.55
N ILE A 134 -9.60 -1.25 -6.12
CA ILE A 134 -10.16 -2.59 -5.81
C ILE A 134 -9.15 -3.69 -6.09
N ILE A 135 -8.52 -3.68 -7.26
CA ILE A 135 -7.59 -4.73 -7.67
C ILE A 135 -6.33 -4.70 -6.80
N PHE A 136 -5.74 -3.52 -6.60
CA PHE A 136 -4.44 -3.43 -5.95
C PHE A 136 -4.54 -3.33 -4.43
N GLN A 137 -5.47 -2.56 -3.86
CA GLN A 137 -5.60 -2.44 -2.40
C GLN A 137 -6.47 -3.56 -1.80
N GLY A 138 -7.41 -4.12 -2.56
CA GLY A 138 -8.20 -5.27 -2.15
C GLY A 138 -7.55 -6.59 -2.57
N GLY A 139 -7.71 -6.96 -3.84
CA GLY A 139 -7.34 -8.29 -4.34
C GLY A 139 -5.86 -8.63 -4.23
N LEU A 140 -4.96 -7.75 -4.70
CA LEU A 140 -3.52 -8.00 -4.64
C LEU A 140 -3.01 -8.03 -3.21
N ILE A 141 -3.47 -7.13 -2.33
CA ILE A 141 -3.06 -7.14 -0.92
C ILE A 141 -3.55 -8.40 -0.22
N PHE A 142 -4.78 -8.84 -0.49
CA PHE A 142 -5.29 -10.11 0.02
C PHE A 142 -4.35 -11.27 -0.35
N PHE A 143 -3.98 -11.37 -1.63
CA PHE A 143 -2.99 -12.36 -2.10
C PHE A 143 -1.68 -12.25 -1.34
N LEU A 144 -1.09 -11.04 -1.28
CA LEU A 144 0.23 -10.82 -0.69
C LEU A 144 0.26 -11.19 0.79
N VAL A 145 -0.79 -10.89 1.53
CA VAL A 145 -0.87 -11.26 2.96
C VAL A 145 -1.02 -12.77 3.11
N MET A 146 -1.92 -13.43 2.35
CA MET A 146 -2.05 -14.88 2.40
C MET A 146 -0.74 -15.59 2.05
N HIS A 147 -0.13 -15.21 0.93
CA HIS A 147 1.13 -15.79 0.48
C HIS A 147 2.26 -15.48 1.46
N GLY A 148 2.42 -14.21 1.85
CA GLY A 148 3.55 -13.75 2.64
C GLY A 148 3.51 -14.21 4.10
N CYS A 149 2.33 -14.39 4.68
CA CYS A 149 2.17 -14.82 6.07
C CYS A 149 2.09 -16.35 6.24
N SER A 150 1.92 -17.10 5.15
CA SER A 150 1.87 -18.56 5.20
C SER A 150 3.26 -19.18 5.26
N VAL A 151 3.45 -20.20 6.10
CA VAL A 151 4.67 -21.03 6.14
C VAL A 151 4.94 -21.67 4.76
N SER A 152 3.89 -22.16 4.09
CA SER A 152 4.00 -22.83 2.79
C SER A 152 4.13 -21.87 1.61
N ARG A 153 4.04 -20.55 1.82
CA ARG A 153 3.97 -19.55 0.74
C ARG A 153 2.90 -19.90 -0.29
N THR A 154 1.69 -20.22 0.20
CA THR A 154 0.59 -20.72 -0.65
C THR A 154 0.31 -19.79 -1.83
N MET A 155 -0.01 -20.42 -2.96
CA MET A 155 -0.54 -19.74 -4.16
C MET A 155 -2.04 -20.00 -4.31
N ASP A 156 -2.61 -20.85 -3.48
CA ASP A 156 -4.05 -21.14 -3.47
C ASP A 156 -4.78 -20.02 -2.74
N ILE A 157 -5.60 -19.30 -3.49
CA ILE A 157 -6.27 -18.12 -2.99
C ILE A 157 -7.77 -18.27 -3.17
N PRO A 158 -8.55 -18.20 -2.07
CA PRO A 158 -10.00 -18.32 -2.16
C PRO A 158 -10.58 -17.10 -2.88
N LEU A 159 -11.23 -17.32 -4.02
CA LEU A 159 -11.86 -16.25 -4.81
C LEU A 159 -12.83 -15.41 -3.98
N LEU A 160 -13.61 -16.06 -3.10
CA LEU A 160 -14.53 -15.33 -2.20
C LEU A 160 -13.78 -14.39 -1.25
N GLY A 161 -12.60 -14.77 -0.78
CA GLY A 161 -11.75 -13.92 0.04
C GLY A 161 -11.25 -12.69 -0.73
N VAL A 162 -10.82 -12.89 -1.97
CA VAL A 162 -10.41 -11.78 -2.87
C VAL A 162 -11.56 -10.81 -3.10
N LEU A 163 -12.76 -11.33 -3.39
CA LEU A 163 -13.95 -10.49 -3.61
C LEU A 163 -14.33 -9.73 -2.33
N ALA A 164 -14.34 -10.42 -1.18
CA ALA A 164 -14.63 -9.79 0.10
C ALA A 164 -13.61 -8.68 0.44
N ALA A 165 -12.31 -8.94 0.26
CA ALA A 165 -11.26 -7.94 0.46
C ALA A 165 -11.43 -6.72 -0.47
N SER A 166 -11.85 -6.97 -1.71
CA SER A 166 -12.10 -5.92 -2.70
C SER A 166 -13.31 -5.05 -2.34
N LEU A 167 -14.28 -5.60 -1.61
CA LEU A 167 -15.45 -4.86 -1.13
C LEU A 167 -15.18 -4.06 0.17
N LEU A 168 -14.08 -4.33 0.88
CA LEU A 168 -13.67 -3.59 2.08
C LEU A 168 -12.95 -2.26 1.77
N ILE A 169 -12.65 -2.00 0.50
CA ILE A 169 -11.97 -0.80 0.01
C ILE A 169 -13.02 0.14 -0.59
#